data_77b3627368646e6f75e61a550ec11658
#
_entry.id   77b3627368646e6f75e61a550ec11658
#
_cell.length_a   1.000
_cell.length_b   1.000
_cell.length_c   1.000
_cell.angle_alpha   90.00
_cell.angle_beta   90.00
_cell.angle_gamma   90.00
#
_symmetry.space_group_name_H-M   'P 1'
#
loop_
_entity.id
_entity.type
_entity.pdbx_description
1 polymer ?
#
loop_
_entity_poly.entity_id
_entity_poly.type
_entity_poly.pdbx_seq_one_letter_code
_entity_poly.pdbx_strand_id
1 'polypeptide(L)'
;FCHGTHYLGSAKGLAERLGLLVHEAEKTQAWYLGKFSRIKTWQDDLKDQVNKRRMVENIFGYRRYFLERIEGTIYNVAAAWIPQSTVGCLINRAYMAIHEQEPEVEILLQVHDSLAGQFPTRRAEELTRRIIELAEIPLPYNDPLVIPVGCKTSDVSWGECG
;
A
#
# COMPACT_ATOMS: atom_id res chain seq x y z
N PHE A 1 -7.54 -9.74 -10.16
CA PHE A 1 -7.20 -9.30 -11.52
C PHE A 1 -6.59 -7.89 -11.53
N CYS A 2 -7.30 -6.86 -11.05
CA CYS A 2 -6.89 -5.45 -11.08
C CYS A 2 -5.52 -5.22 -10.43
N HIS A 3 -5.32 -5.73 -9.22
CA HIS A 3 -4.05 -5.61 -8.48
C HIS A 3 -2.86 -6.16 -9.27
N GLY A 4 -3.00 -7.35 -9.86
CA GLY A 4 -1.95 -7.94 -10.72
C GLY A 4 -1.67 -7.10 -11.96
N THR A 5 -2.71 -6.53 -12.58
CA THR A 5 -2.58 -5.64 -13.74
C THR A 5 -1.86 -4.34 -13.37
N HIS A 6 -2.15 -3.74 -12.21
CA HIS A 6 -1.46 -2.55 -11.73
C HIS A 6 0.05 -2.78 -11.57
N TYR A 7 0.44 -3.95 -11.09
CA TYR A 7 1.84 -4.34 -10.88
C TYR A 7 2.49 -4.97 -12.11
N LEU A 8 1.99 -4.65 -13.31
CA LEU A 8 2.54 -5.12 -14.58
C LEU A 8 2.54 -6.66 -14.73
N GLY A 9 1.60 -7.34 -14.05
CA GLY A 9 1.40 -8.77 -14.23
C GLY A 9 1.01 -9.11 -15.67
N SER A 10 1.64 -10.14 -16.25
CA SER A 10 1.32 -10.61 -17.59
C SER A 10 -0.06 -11.26 -17.64
N ALA A 11 -0.75 -11.13 -18.77
CA ALA A 11 -2.04 -11.80 -18.98
C ALA A 11 -1.93 -13.32 -18.77
N LYS A 12 -0.82 -13.95 -19.20
CA LYS A 12 -0.55 -15.36 -18.96
C LYS A 12 -0.50 -15.70 -17.46
N GLY A 13 0.27 -14.95 -16.67
CA GLY A 13 0.36 -15.16 -15.22
C GLY A 13 -0.95 -14.89 -14.48
N LEU A 14 -1.77 -13.95 -14.97
CA LEU A 14 -3.10 -13.71 -14.44
C LEU A 14 -4.08 -14.83 -14.79
N ALA A 15 -4.01 -15.35 -16.02
CA ALA A 15 -4.82 -16.49 -16.46
C ALA A 15 -4.53 -17.74 -15.62
N GLU A 16 -3.26 -18.08 -15.43
CA GLU A 16 -2.83 -19.23 -14.60
C GLU A 16 -3.35 -19.13 -13.15
N ARG A 17 -3.26 -17.96 -12.53
CA ARG A 17 -3.73 -17.73 -11.13
C ARG A 17 -5.25 -17.77 -10.97
N LEU A 18 -5.98 -17.40 -12.01
CA LEU A 18 -7.44 -17.23 -11.95
C LEU A 18 -8.20 -18.38 -12.63
N GLY A 19 -7.48 -19.34 -13.22
CA GLY A 19 -8.11 -20.44 -13.97
C GLY A 19 -8.81 -19.97 -15.25
N LEU A 20 -8.33 -18.89 -15.88
CA LEU A 20 -8.88 -18.33 -17.11
C LEU A 20 -8.08 -18.79 -18.35
N LEU A 21 -8.68 -18.67 -19.51
CA LEU A 21 -7.94 -18.81 -20.77
C LEU A 21 -7.08 -17.54 -20.98
N VAL A 22 -5.89 -17.69 -21.56
CA VAL A 22 -4.96 -16.55 -21.77
C VAL A 22 -5.60 -15.43 -22.57
N HIS A 23 -6.32 -15.75 -23.64
CA HIS A 23 -6.98 -14.74 -24.48
C HIS A 23 -8.11 -13.97 -23.74
N GLU A 24 -8.78 -14.59 -22.78
CA GLU A 24 -9.78 -13.93 -21.94
C GLU A 24 -9.10 -12.94 -20.98
N ALA A 25 -7.99 -13.35 -20.38
CA ALA A 25 -7.19 -12.47 -19.54
C ALA A 25 -6.61 -11.28 -20.33
N GLU A 26 -6.11 -11.51 -21.56
CA GLU A 26 -5.66 -10.45 -22.47
C GLU A 26 -6.76 -9.45 -22.80
N LYS A 27 -7.92 -9.95 -23.20
CA LYS A 27 -9.09 -9.11 -23.53
C LYS A 27 -9.54 -8.28 -22.32
N THR A 28 -9.61 -8.92 -21.16
CA THR A 28 -10.04 -8.24 -19.92
C THR A 28 -9.02 -7.19 -19.50
N GLN A 29 -7.71 -7.51 -19.59
CA GLN A 29 -6.64 -6.57 -19.26
C GLN A 29 -6.61 -5.37 -20.20
N ALA A 30 -6.78 -5.60 -21.50
CA ALA A 30 -6.86 -4.53 -22.50
C ALA A 30 -8.06 -3.63 -22.26
N TRP A 31 -9.24 -4.20 -22.01
CA TRP A 31 -10.45 -3.44 -21.66
C TRP A 31 -10.24 -2.61 -20.38
N TYR A 32 -9.67 -3.21 -19.34
CA TYR A 32 -9.44 -2.53 -18.07
C TYR A 32 -8.47 -1.34 -18.23
N LEU A 33 -7.34 -1.54 -18.89
CA LEU A 33 -6.36 -0.47 -19.15
C LEU A 33 -6.91 0.60 -20.11
N GLY A 34 -7.77 0.22 -21.04
CA GLY A 34 -8.47 1.18 -21.90
C GLY A 34 -9.46 2.06 -21.13
N LYS A 35 -10.21 1.47 -20.19
CA LYS A 35 -11.14 2.21 -19.33
C LYS A 35 -10.41 3.12 -18.32
N PHE A 36 -9.28 2.67 -17.80
CA PHE A 36 -8.47 3.38 -16.80
C PHE A 36 -7.10 3.75 -17.39
N SER A 37 -7.12 4.55 -18.46
CA SER A 37 -5.93 4.89 -19.26
C SER A 37 -4.79 5.51 -18.44
N ARG A 38 -5.09 6.23 -17.34
CA ARG A 38 -4.07 6.79 -16.45
C ARG A 38 -3.19 5.73 -15.79
N ILE A 39 -3.69 4.51 -15.59
CA ILE A 39 -2.89 3.39 -15.07
C ILE A 39 -1.80 3.04 -16.09
N LYS A 40 -2.17 2.96 -17.37
CA LYS A 40 -1.23 2.68 -18.45
C LYS A 40 -0.17 3.77 -18.56
N THR A 41 -0.58 5.04 -18.54
CA THR A 41 0.36 6.18 -18.56
C THR A 41 1.33 6.11 -17.39
N TRP A 42 0.83 5.88 -16.18
CA TRP A 42 1.68 5.72 -14.98
C TRP A 42 2.68 4.56 -15.11
N GLN A 43 2.25 3.43 -15.69
CA GLN A 43 3.14 2.28 -15.92
C GLN A 43 4.26 2.61 -16.93
N ASP A 44 3.94 3.38 -17.98
CA ASP A 44 4.91 3.78 -18.99
C ASP A 44 5.90 4.83 -18.42
N ASP A 45 5.41 5.81 -17.66
CA ASP A 45 6.24 6.78 -16.94
C ASP A 45 7.18 6.09 -15.93
N LEU A 46 6.70 5.07 -15.22
CA LEU A 46 7.48 4.28 -14.30
C LEU A 46 8.63 3.55 -15.00
N LYS A 47 8.34 2.91 -16.15
CA LYS A 47 9.38 2.24 -16.96
C LYS A 47 10.42 3.24 -17.43
N ASP A 48 10.00 4.41 -17.86
CA ASP A 48 10.89 5.50 -18.27
C ASP A 48 11.78 5.98 -17.13
N GLN A 49 11.23 6.13 -15.91
CA GLN A 49 12.02 6.49 -14.72
C GLN A 49 13.07 5.41 -14.41
N VAL A 50 12.68 4.14 -14.39
CA VAL A 50 13.60 3.02 -14.14
C VAL A 50 14.70 2.97 -15.20
N ASN A 51 14.37 3.13 -16.47
CA ASN A 51 15.34 3.09 -17.58
C ASN A 51 16.32 4.27 -17.55
N LYS A 52 15.82 5.48 -17.31
CA LYS A 52 16.63 6.72 -17.41
C LYS A 52 17.38 7.05 -16.12
N ARG A 53 16.74 6.82 -14.96
CA ARG A 53 17.26 7.24 -13.65
C ARG A 53 17.70 6.08 -12.76
N ARG A 54 17.34 4.84 -13.12
CA ARG A 54 17.58 3.63 -12.32
C ARG A 54 17.05 3.76 -10.90
N MET A 55 15.97 4.52 -10.71
CA MET A 55 15.32 4.71 -9.43
C MET A 55 13.84 5.03 -9.60
N VAL A 56 13.08 4.79 -8.52
CA VAL A 56 11.73 5.29 -8.32
C VAL A 56 11.64 6.00 -6.98
N GLU A 57 10.69 6.91 -6.86
CA GLU A 57 10.45 7.70 -5.65
C GLU A 57 8.97 7.62 -5.27
N ASN A 58 8.68 7.48 -3.99
CA ASN A 58 7.30 7.56 -3.51
C ASN A 58 6.90 9.01 -3.21
N ILE A 59 5.61 9.23 -2.90
CA ILE A 59 5.06 10.57 -2.64
C ILE A 59 5.71 11.31 -1.45
N PHE A 60 6.39 10.59 -0.57
CA PHE A 60 7.11 11.16 0.58
C PHE A 60 8.60 11.41 0.32
N GLY A 61 9.08 11.20 -0.93
CA GLY A 61 10.45 11.42 -1.31
C GLY A 61 11.41 10.27 -1.01
N TYR A 62 10.91 9.13 -0.52
CA TYR A 62 11.75 7.95 -0.36
C TYR A 62 12.06 7.34 -1.72
N ARG A 63 13.32 6.88 -1.88
CA ARG A 63 13.86 6.41 -3.15
C ARG A 63 14.30 4.97 -3.08
N ARG A 64 14.02 4.22 -4.14
CA ARG A 64 14.60 2.90 -4.39
C ARG A 64 15.46 2.96 -5.65
N TYR A 65 16.72 2.56 -5.52
CA TYR A 65 17.68 2.44 -6.62
C TYR A 65 17.72 1.00 -7.12
N PHE A 66 17.87 0.84 -8.45
CA PHE A 66 18.03 -0.44 -9.13
C PHE A 66 19.45 -0.53 -9.68
N LEU A 67 20.32 -1.25 -8.97
CA LEU A 67 21.72 -1.43 -9.32
C LEU A 67 21.94 -2.63 -10.25
N GLU A 68 20.99 -3.58 -10.20
CA GLU A 68 20.94 -4.76 -11.03
C GLU A 68 20.62 -4.45 -12.51
N ARG A 69 20.83 -5.40 -13.41
CA ARG A 69 20.47 -5.24 -14.82
C ARG A 69 18.98 -5.03 -14.98
N ILE A 70 18.60 -4.02 -15.79
CA ILE A 70 17.20 -3.71 -16.05
C ILE A 70 16.64 -4.73 -17.05
N GLU A 71 15.95 -5.73 -16.53
CA GLU A 71 15.29 -6.76 -17.32
C GLU A 71 14.13 -7.42 -16.54
N GLY A 72 13.25 -8.12 -17.28
CA GLY A 72 12.24 -9.00 -16.70
C GLY A 72 11.36 -8.33 -15.65
N THR A 73 11.46 -8.81 -14.43
CA THR A 73 10.57 -8.47 -13.31
C THR A 73 10.88 -7.15 -12.61
N ILE A 74 11.94 -6.44 -13.00
CA ILE A 74 12.36 -5.21 -12.31
C ILE A 74 11.27 -4.12 -12.32
N TYR A 75 10.52 -4.04 -13.42
CA TYR A 75 9.40 -3.09 -13.52
C TYR A 75 8.23 -3.46 -12.59
N ASN A 76 7.99 -4.77 -12.39
CA ASN A 76 6.99 -5.26 -11.44
C ASN A 76 7.38 -4.88 -10.01
N VAL A 77 8.66 -5.06 -9.68
CA VAL A 77 9.23 -4.67 -8.38
C VAL A 77 9.10 -3.15 -8.17
N ALA A 78 9.41 -2.35 -9.19
CA ALA A 78 9.27 -0.91 -9.14
C ALA A 78 7.81 -0.47 -8.94
N ALA A 79 6.88 -1.08 -9.69
CA ALA A 79 5.45 -0.79 -9.60
C ALA A 79 4.85 -1.18 -8.24
N ALA A 80 5.31 -2.29 -7.65
CA ALA A 80 4.88 -2.70 -6.32
C ALA A 80 5.47 -1.83 -5.21
N TRP A 81 6.73 -1.41 -5.36
CA TRP A 81 7.45 -0.68 -4.32
C TRP A 81 6.84 0.69 -4.01
N ILE A 82 6.36 1.44 -5.01
CA ILE A 82 5.82 2.78 -4.80
C ILE A 82 4.64 2.76 -3.82
N PRO A 83 3.53 2.03 -4.04
CA PRO A 83 2.43 2.00 -3.10
C PRO A 83 2.80 1.34 -1.77
N GLN A 84 3.58 0.25 -1.78
CA GLN A 84 3.99 -0.43 -0.55
C GLN A 84 4.85 0.46 0.36
N SER A 85 5.83 1.18 -0.21
CA SER A 85 6.64 2.13 0.56
C SER A 85 5.83 3.33 1.04
N THR A 86 4.84 3.77 0.28
CA THR A 86 3.92 4.84 0.69
C THR A 86 3.12 4.42 1.91
N VAL A 87 2.53 3.23 1.91
CA VAL A 87 1.81 2.68 3.07
C VAL A 87 2.76 2.50 4.26
N GLY A 88 3.98 1.99 4.05
CA GLY A 88 4.98 1.90 5.10
C GLY A 88 5.31 3.25 5.74
N CYS A 89 5.40 4.32 4.94
CA CYS A 89 5.59 5.68 5.46
C CYS A 89 4.38 6.16 6.27
N LEU A 90 3.15 5.85 5.83
CA LEU A 90 1.93 6.19 6.57
C LEU A 90 1.90 5.52 7.93
N ILE A 91 2.15 4.22 7.99
CA ILE A 91 2.17 3.45 9.24
C ILE A 91 3.22 3.99 10.21
N ASN A 92 4.43 4.33 9.73
CA ASN A 92 5.45 4.93 10.58
C ASN A 92 5.03 6.29 11.13
N ARG A 93 4.35 7.12 10.33
CA ARG A 93 3.82 8.41 10.78
C ARG A 93 2.67 8.25 11.77
N ALA A 94 1.77 7.29 11.51
CA ALA A 94 0.69 6.94 12.45
C ALA A 94 1.25 6.45 13.79
N TYR A 95 2.26 5.57 13.74
CA TYR A 95 2.99 5.11 14.93
C TYR A 95 3.49 6.30 15.77
N MET A 96 4.23 7.21 15.13
CA MET A 96 4.80 8.38 15.83
C MET A 96 3.70 9.30 16.39
N ALA A 97 2.66 9.58 15.62
CA ALA A 97 1.56 10.43 16.06
C ALA A 97 0.81 9.84 17.26
N ILE A 98 0.53 8.54 17.24
CA ILE A 98 -0.13 7.84 18.35
C ILE A 98 0.78 7.84 19.58
N HIS A 99 2.06 7.49 19.41
CA HIS A 99 3.02 7.45 20.52
C HIS A 99 3.20 8.81 21.21
N GLU A 100 3.23 9.90 20.43
CA GLU A 100 3.43 11.25 20.95
C GLU A 100 2.17 11.85 21.59
N GLN A 101 0.99 11.55 21.04
CA GLN A 101 -0.25 12.21 21.45
C GLN A 101 -1.11 11.39 22.41
N GLU A 102 -0.95 10.06 22.42
CA GLU A 102 -1.73 9.16 23.26
C GLU A 102 -0.79 8.26 24.09
N PRO A 103 -0.14 8.80 25.14
CA PRO A 103 0.86 8.06 25.91
C PRO A 103 0.30 6.85 26.68
N GLU A 104 -1.02 6.73 26.82
CA GLU A 104 -1.65 5.54 27.39
C GLU A 104 -1.81 4.40 26.36
N VAL A 105 -1.52 4.67 25.07
CA VAL A 105 -1.50 3.63 24.03
C VAL A 105 -0.10 3.05 23.92
N GLU A 106 0.05 1.82 24.34
CA GLU A 106 1.32 1.10 24.25
C GLU A 106 1.35 0.30 22.93
N ILE A 107 2.12 0.77 21.94
CA ILE A 107 2.29 0.07 20.68
C ILE A 107 3.33 -1.03 20.85
N LEU A 108 2.93 -2.27 20.60
CA LEU A 108 3.74 -3.47 20.85
C LEU A 108 4.36 -4.02 19.57
N LEU A 109 3.65 -3.94 18.45
CA LEU A 109 4.03 -4.56 17.18
C LEU A 109 3.61 -3.71 15.99
N GLN A 110 4.48 -3.69 14.97
CA GLN A 110 4.11 -3.30 13.61
C GLN A 110 4.21 -4.53 12.71
N VAL A 111 3.12 -4.87 12.04
CA VAL A 111 3.04 -6.00 11.12
C VAL A 111 2.54 -5.51 9.77
N HIS A 112 3.44 -5.38 8.78
CA HIS A 112 3.14 -4.85 7.45
C HIS A 112 2.49 -3.45 7.49
N ASP A 113 1.18 -3.39 7.25
CA ASP A 113 0.33 -2.20 7.18
C ASP A 113 -0.57 -2.04 8.41
N SER A 114 -0.24 -2.72 9.50
CA SER A 114 -0.99 -2.68 10.75
C SER A 114 -0.11 -2.44 11.97
N LEU A 115 -0.73 -1.87 13.01
CA LEU A 115 -0.17 -1.73 14.35
C LEU A 115 -1.00 -2.56 15.33
N ALA A 116 -0.32 -3.26 16.22
CA ALA A 116 -0.94 -3.92 17.36
C ALA A 116 -0.44 -3.29 18.64
N GLY A 117 -1.34 -3.02 19.57
CA GLY A 117 -1.02 -2.37 20.83
C GLY A 117 -2.07 -2.66 21.89
N GLN A 118 -1.87 -2.06 23.05
CA GLN A 118 -2.82 -2.16 24.16
C GLN A 118 -3.04 -0.78 24.79
N PHE A 119 -4.19 -0.63 25.41
CA PHE A 119 -4.57 0.59 26.12
C PHE A 119 -5.62 0.25 27.20
N PRO A 120 -5.84 1.15 28.18
CA PRO A 120 -6.79 0.90 29.26
C PRO A 120 -8.23 0.74 28.75
N THR A 121 -8.88 -0.35 29.15
CA THR A 121 -10.28 -0.66 28.76
C THR A 121 -11.26 0.47 29.10
N ARG A 122 -11.03 1.20 30.20
CA ARG A 122 -11.88 2.35 30.62
C ARG A 122 -11.95 3.48 29.57
N ARG A 123 -10.95 3.58 28.65
CA ARG A 123 -10.89 4.58 27.60
C ARG A 123 -10.98 3.97 26.19
N ALA A 124 -11.42 2.73 26.08
CA ALA A 124 -11.36 1.99 24.82
C ALA A 124 -12.06 2.72 23.66
N GLU A 125 -13.27 3.20 23.86
CA GLU A 125 -14.03 3.90 22.82
C GLU A 125 -13.37 5.22 22.40
N GLU A 126 -12.91 6.00 23.37
CA GLU A 126 -12.20 7.27 23.11
C GLU A 126 -10.90 7.04 22.36
N LEU A 127 -10.04 6.14 22.87
CA LEU A 127 -8.73 5.87 22.28
C LEU A 127 -8.83 5.21 20.91
N THR A 128 -9.81 4.33 20.69
CA THR A 128 -10.07 3.77 19.35
C THR A 128 -10.34 4.88 18.34
N ARG A 129 -11.19 5.84 18.65
CA ARG A 129 -11.49 6.98 17.78
C ARG A 129 -10.25 7.83 17.54
N ARG A 130 -9.49 8.14 18.59
CA ARG A 130 -8.26 8.93 18.49
C ARG A 130 -7.18 8.24 17.65
N ILE A 131 -7.00 6.92 17.80
CA ILE A 131 -6.07 6.13 16.99
C ILE A 131 -6.44 6.24 15.50
N ILE A 132 -7.72 6.09 15.17
CA ILE A 132 -8.20 6.23 13.78
C ILE A 132 -7.89 7.63 13.25
N GLU A 133 -8.27 8.69 13.98
CA GLU A 133 -8.01 10.08 13.60
C GLU A 133 -6.52 10.35 13.35
N LEU A 134 -5.64 9.85 14.21
CA LEU A 134 -4.19 10.03 14.09
C LEU A 134 -3.55 9.20 12.97
N ALA A 135 -4.18 8.09 12.60
CA ALA A 135 -3.69 7.19 11.56
C ALA A 135 -4.21 7.55 10.15
N GLU A 136 -5.33 8.23 10.03
CA GLU A 136 -5.90 8.69 8.76
C GLU A 136 -5.17 9.95 8.23
N ILE A 137 -3.91 9.78 7.87
CA ILE A 137 -3.03 10.86 7.41
C ILE A 137 -3.27 11.11 5.91
N PRO A 138 -3.63 12.35 5.50
CA PRO A 138 -3.77 12.68 4.09
C PRO A 138 -2.45 12.52 3.32
N LEU A 139 -2.48 11.77 2.23
CA LEU A 139 -1.39 11.69 1.27
C LEU A 139 -1.29 13.03 0.51
N PRO A 140 -0.07 13.59 0.33
CA PRO A 140 0.14 14.92 -0.24
C PRO A 140 0.04 14.93 -1.78
N TYR A 141 -1.03 14.36 -2.33
CA TYR A 141 -1.39 14.53 -3.72
C TYR A 141 -2.12 15.87 -3.94
N ASN A 142 -2.21 16.34 -5.17
CA ASN A 142 -2.99 17.55 -5.51
C ASN A 142 -4.46 17.42 -5.10
N ASP A 143 -5.01 16.21 -5.19
CA ASP A 143 -6.29 15.80 -4.62
C ASP A 143 -5.95 14.83 -3.46
N PRO A 144 -5.98 15.30 -2.20
CA PRO A 144 -5.52 14.52 -1.07
C PRO A 144 -6.29 13.22 -0.91
N LEU A 145 -5.56 12.12 -0.84
CA LEU A 145 -6.13 10.79 -0.61
C LEU A 145 -5.94 10.41 0.86
N VAL A 146 -7.03 10.10 1.54
CA VAL A 146 -7.00 9.49 2.88
C VAL A 146 -7.30 8.00 2.73
N ILE A 147 -6.43 7.16 3.28
CA ILE A 147 -6.66 5.72 3.35
C ILE A 147 -7.42 5.43 4.65
N PRO A 148 -8.65 4.89 4.59
CA PRO A 148 -9.43 4.60 5.79
C PRO A 148 -8.73 3.58 6.67
N VAL A 149 -8.77 3.81 7.98
CA VAL A 149 -8.16 2.93 8.98
C VAL A 149 -9.24 2.23 9.79
N GLY A 150 -9.17 0.90 9.88
CA GLY A 150 -9.99 0.09 10.77
C GLY A 150 -9.23 -0.16 12.09
N CYS A 151 -9.93 -0.03 13.21
CA CYS A 151 -9.42 -0.44 14.51
C CYS A 151 -10.37 -1.48 15.11
N LYS A 152 -9.79 -2.61 15.56
CA LYS A 152 -10.54 -3.69 16.20
C LYS A 152 -9.94 -3.91 17.57
N THR A 153 -10.79 -4.13 18.57
CA THR A 153 -10.39 -4.30 19.97
C THR A 153 -10.98 -5.55 20.57
N SER A 154 -10.27 -6.12 21.53
CA SER A 154 -10.74 -7.19 22.40
C SER A 154 -10.19 -6.94 23.81
N ASP A 155 -10.94 -7.29 24.83
CA ASP A 155 -10.53 -7.27 26.24
C ASP A 155 -9.93 -8.61 26.72
N VAL A 156 -9.81 -9.57 25.80
CA VAL A 156 -9.29 -10.91 26.07
C VAL A 156 -7.89 -11.09 25.46
N SER A 157 -7.78 -10.95 24.14
CA SER A 157 -6.50 -11.14 23.46
C SER A 157 -6.49 -10.52 22.05
N TRP A 158 -5.30 -10.27 21.51
CA TRP A 158 -5.14 -9.84 20.10
C TRP A 158 -5.77 -10.84 19.10
N GLY A 159 -5.66 -12.15 19.36
CA GLY A 159 -6.24 -13.18 18.50
C GLY A 159 -7.76 -13.12 18.37
N GLU A 160 -8.43 -12.40 19.27
CA GLU A 160 -9.88 -12.21 19.27
C GLU A 160 -10.30 -10.83 18.71
N CYS A 161 -9.35 -10.01 18.26
CA CYS A 161 -9.63 -8.78 17.51
C CYS A 161 -10.10 -9.14 16.09
N GLY A 162 -11.26 -9.79 15.97
CA GLY A 162 -11.79 -10.37 14.74
C GLY A 162 -12.72 -9.46 13.94
#